data_6ca74705161bde00845a3fdeb75ba15b
#
_entry.id   6ca74705161bde00845a3fdeb75ba15b
#
_cell.length_a   1.000
_cell.length_b   1.000
_cell.length_c   1.000
_cell.angle_alpha   90.00
_cell.angle_beta   90.00
_cell.angle_gamma   90.00
#
_symmetry.space_group_name_H-M   'P 1'
#
loop_
_entity.id
_entity.type
_entity.pdbx_description
1 polymer ?
#
loop_
_entity_poly.entity_id
_entity_poly.type
_entity_poly.pdbx_seq_one_letter_code
_entity_poly.pdbx_strand_id
1 'polypeptide(L)'
;MQFARCDILKEESLAAALHGVDYVVNLVGAFSGDLEKLMGEAPGRMAQIAKTNGAQGFVHVSAIGPDANSRAAYARGKAQGEQKVLAAFPEATVLRPSIVFGKDDNFLNMFGQMIEMAPALPVFGPKAELQLVYAEDVAEAITVALEKPAEHGGHIYELGGPERLTMLEINERIAAAQGRKRRFIAMPDSLSALFAGLPLTPMSRDQWTLLKPGSTVSGEHRTFAELGIEPKPLGLFLDKWMTRFRRFGRFGLSTQRNKEREARGLPPVPTGAGAEQPVPGSDAE
;
A
#
# COMPACT_ATOMS: atom_id res chain seq x y z
N MET A 1 -13.63 4.73 21.13
CA MET A 1 -13.68 3.75 20.02
C MET A 1 -14.39 2.51 20.54
N GLN A 2 -15.42 2.03 19.84
CA GLN A 2 -16.14 0.79 20.18
C GLN A 2 -15.79 -0.27 19.14
N PHE A 3 -15.56 -1.50 19.60
CA PHE A 3 -15.36 -2.64 18.73
C PHE A 3 -16.62 -3.49 18.70
N ALA A 4 -17.10 -3.80 17.50
CA ALA A 4 -18.21 -4.73 17.29
C ALA A 4 -17.74 -5.87 16.39
N ARG A 5 -18.13 -7.10 16.73
CA ARG A 5 -17.89 -8.24 15.86
C ARG A 5 -18.96 -8.22 14.76
N CYS A 6 -18.50 -8.13 13.51
CA CYS A 6 -19.39 -8.11 12.35
C CYS A 6 -18.95 -9.18 11.34
N ASP A 7 -19.89 -10.00 10.91
CA ASP A 7 -19.76 -10.90 9.77
C ASP A 7 -20.42 -10.24 8.56
N ILE A 8 -19.61 -9.71 7.65
CA ILE A 8 -20.10 -8.96 6.47
C ILE A 8 -20.91 -9.80 5.47
N LEU A 9 -20.85 -11.13 5.59
CA LEU A 9 -21.65 -12.05 4.76
C LEU A 9 -23.06 -12.27 5.34
N LYS A 10 -23.29 -11.86 6.59
CA LYS A 10 -24.60 -11.97 7.26
C LYS A 10 -25.27 -10.62 7.36
N GLU A 11 -26.46 -10.52 6.75
CA GLU A 11 -27.22 -9.27 6.70
C GLU A 11 -27.60 -8.75 8.08
N GLU A 12 -28.04 -9.63 8.98
CA GLU A 12 -28.37 -9.27 10.36
C GLU A 12 -27.16 -8.67 11.12
N SER A 13 -25.97 -9.25 10.89
CA SER A 13 -24.73 -8.76 11.49
C SER A 13 -24.34 -7.38 10.97
N LEU A 14 -24.48 -7.15 9.65
CA LEU A 14 -24.28 -5.85 9.03
C LEU A 14 -25.31 -4.83 9.53
N ALA A 15 -26.59 -5.17 9.56
CA ALA A 15 -27.65 -4.29 10.04
C ALA A 15 -27.41 -3.84 11.49
N ALA A 16 -27.00 -4.77 12.36
CA ALA A 16 -26.65 -4.45 13.74
C ALA A 16 -25.44 -3.53 13.85
N ALA A 17 -24.38 -3.77 13.05
CA ALA A 17 -23.17 -2.95 13.07
C ALA A 17 -23.37 -1.56 12.47
N LEU A 18 -24.29 -1.40 11.53
CA LEU A 18 -24.58 -0.15 10.82
C LEU A 18 -25.77 0.62 11.40
N HIS A 19 -26.32 0.17 12.52
CA HIS A 19 -27.42 0.88 13.17
C HIS A 19 -26.95 2.20 13.82
N GLY A 20 -27.58 3.31 13.41
CA GLY A 20 -27.31 4.62 13.97
C GLY A 20 -25.93 5.20 13.64
N VAL A 21 -25.28 4.74 12.58
CA VAL A 21 -24.01 5.33 12.09
C VAL A 21 -24.26 6.42 11.06
N ASP A 22 -23.54 7.55 11.17
CA ASP A 22 -23.62 8.66 10.23
C ASP A 22 -22.75 8.44 8.99
N TYR A 23 -21.61 7.79 9.13
CA TYR A 23 -20.64 7.55 8.06
C TYR A 23 -20.15 6.11 8.05
N VAL A 24 -19.91 5.58 6.87
CA VAL A 24 -19.41 4.21 6.69
C VAL A 24 -18.15 4.22 5.84
N VAL A 25 -17.12 3.52 6.31
CA VAL A 25 -15.90 3.25 5.53
C VAL A 25 -15.76 1.75 5.34
N ASN A 26 -15.81 1.31 4.09
CA ASN A 26 -15.57 -0.09 3.75
C ASN A 26 -14.11 -0.29 3.32
N LEU A 27 -13.33 -0.94 4.18
CA LEU A 27 -11.93 -1.32 3.95
C LEU A 27 -11.77 -2.80 3.62
N VAL A 28 -12.85 -3.51 3.33
CA VAL A 28 -12.81 -4.95 3.10
C VAL A 28 -12.01 -5.28 1.85
N GLY A 29 -10.97 -6.08 2.04
CA GLY A 29 -10.13 -6.61 1.00
C GLY A 29 -9.57 -7.96 1.41
N ALA A 30 -9.52 -8.92 0.49
CA ALA A 30 -9.01 -10.25 0.73
C ALA A 30 -8.30 -10.79 -0.52
N PHE A 31 -7.32 -11.68 -0.33
CA PHE A 31 -6.66 -12.43 -1.40
C PHE A 31 -6.96 -13.94 -1.32
N SER A 32 -7.85 -14.33 -0.42
CA SER A 32 -8.26 -15.73 -0.22
C SER A 32 -9.72 -15.79 0.23
N GLY A 33 -10.33 -16.96 0.11
CA GLY A 33 -11.75 -17.17 0.38
C GLY A 33 -12.63 -16.89 -0.83
N ASP A 34 -13.94 -16.70 -0.60
CA ASP A 34 -14.90 -16.36 -1.66
C ASP A 34 -14.84 -14.86 -1.95
N LEU A 35 -13.91 -14.47 -2.85
CA LEU A 35 -13.63 -13.07 -3.17
C LEU A 35 -14.83 -12.36 -3.80
N GLU A 36 -15.67 -13.08 -4.56
CA GLU A 36 -16.86 -12.50 -5.19
C GLU A 36 -17.90 -12.14 -4.14
N LYS A 37 -18.10 -12.99 -3.12
CA LYS A 37 -18.99 -12.66 -2.01
C LYS A 37 -18.40 -11.56 -1.11
N LEU A 38 -17.11 -11.66 -0.76
CA LEU A 38 -16.48 -10.73 0.18
C LEU A 38 -16.33 -9.33 -0.41
N MET A 39 -15.89 -9.21 -1.67
CA MET A 39 -15.56 -7.93 -2.28
C MET A 39 -16.57 -7.49 -3.34
N GLY A 40 -17.34 -8.42 -3.90
CA GLY A 40 -18.35 -8.11 -4.90
C GLY A 40 -19.74 -7.90 -4.31
N GLU A 41 -20.24 -8.82 -3.46
CA GLU A 41 -21.61 -8.75 -2.95
C GLU A 41 -21.74 -7.97 -1.63
N ALA A 42 -20.89 -8.27 -0.65
CA ALA A 42 -21.01 -7.70 0.69
C ALA A 42 -20.93 -6.17 0.72
N PRO A 43 -20.04 -5.50 -0.06
CA PRO A 43 -20.00 -4.04 -0.12
C PRO A 43 -21.31 -3.41 -0.59
N GLY A 44 -21.97 -4.00 -1.59
CA GLY A 44 -23.26 -3.51 -2.07
C GLY A 44 -24.35 -3.62 -1.01
N ARG A 45 -24.41 -4.74 -0.27
CA ARG A 45 -25.35 -4.90 0.87
C ARG A 45 -25.05 -3.89 1.98
N MET A 46 -23.77 -3.70 2.30
CA MET A 46 -23.34 -2.70 3.28
C MET A 46 -23.79 -1.31 2.89
N ALA A 47 -23.62 -0.93 1.62
CA ALA A 47 -24.05 0.37 1.09
C ALA A 47 -25.58 0.50 1.13
N GLN A 48 -26.32 -0.54 0.78
CA GLN A 48 -27.79 -0.54 0.85
C GLN A 48 -28.31 -0.35 2.27
N ILE A 49 -27.76 -1.06 3.25
CA ILE A 49 -28.14 -0.93 4.66
C ILE A 49 -27.79 0.46 5.18
N ALA A 50 -26.59 0.97 4.87
CA ALA A 50 -26.16 2.30 5.26
C ALA A 50 -27.11 3.39 4.72
N LYS A 51 -27.48 3.29 3.44
CA LYS A 51 -28.44 4.22 2.81
C LYS A 51 -29.82 4.17 3.47
N THR A 52 -30.33 2.96 3.74
CA THR A 52 -31.62 2.74 4.40
C THR A 52 -31.63 3.29 5.83
N ASN A 53 -30.50 3.19 6.54
CA ASN A 53 -30.35 3.72 7.89
C ASN A 53 -30.08 5.23 7.94
N GLY A 54 -30.00 5.92 6.79
CA GLY A 54 -29.82 7.36 6.71
C GLY A 54 -28.38 7.84 6.88
N ALA A 55 -27.39 6.98 6.61
CA ALA A 55 -25.99 7.38 6.62
C ALA A 55 -25.76 8.55 5.63
N GLN A 56 -24.98 9.54 6.06
CA GLN A 56 -24.70 10.77 5.33
C GLN A 56 -23.58 10.63 4.30
N GLY A 57 -22.70 9.65 4.51
CA GLY A 57 -21.59 9.36 3.58
C GLY A 57 -21.12 7.91 3.64
N PHE A 58 -20.64 7.45 2.49
CA PHE A 58 -20.09 6.11 2.32
C PHE A 58 -18.81 6.17 1.50
N VAL A 59 -17.71 5.70 2.06
CA VAL A 59 -16.43 5.56 1.35
C VAL A 59 -16.12 4.09 1.12
N HIS A 60 -15.94 3.70 -0.14
CA HIS A 60 -15.55 2.35 -0.55
C HIS A 60 -14.10 2.33 -1.01
N VAL A 61 -13.23 1.63 -0.29
CA VAL A 61 -11.84 1.43 -0.70
C VAL A 61 -11.73 0.20 -1.59
N SER A 62 -11.53 0.47 -2.87
CA SER A 62 -11.30 -0.51 -3.94
C SER A 62 -9.79 -0.72 -4.18
N ALA A 63 -9.37 -0.77 -5.42
CA ALA A 63 -7.97 -0.78 -5.86
C ALA A 63 -7.85 -0.28 -7.30
N ILE A 64 -6.68 0.18 -7.74
CA ILE A 64 -6.40 0.46 -9.16
C ILE A 64 -6.56 -0.83 -9.98
N GLY A 65 -7.16 -0.69 -11.17
CA GLY A 65 -7.35 -1.77 -12.13
C GLY A 65 -8.49 -2.75 -11.81
N PRO A 66 -9.66 -2.29 -11.27
CA PRO A 66 -10.82 -3.16 -11.18
C PRO A 66 -11.32 -3.50 -12.58
N ASP A 67 -11.57 -4.79 -12.83
CA ASP A 67 -12.00 -5.27 -14.15
C ASP A 67 -12.95 -6.46 -13.99
N ALA A 68 -14.22 -6.28 -14.39
CA ALA A 68 -15.26 -7.29 -14.31
C ALA A 68 -14.97 -8.52 -15.19
N ASN A 69 -14.13 -8.37 -16.22
CA ASN A 69 -13.77 -9.43 -17.16
C ASN A 69 -12.39 -10.04 -16.88
N SER A 70 -11.72 -9.59 -15.83
CA SER A 70 -10.39 -10.09 -15.46
C SER A 70 -10.40 -11.59 -15.16
N ARG A 71 -9.29 -12.26 -15.46
CA ARG A 71 -9.05 -13.63 -15.01
C ARG A 71 -8.78 -13.69 -13.49
N ALA A 72 -8.29 -12.62 -12.89
CA ALA A 72 -8.07 -12.53 -11.45
C ALA A 72 -9.38 -12.27 -10.71
N ALA A 73 -9.74 -13.18 -9.80
CA ALA A 73 -10.96 -13.06 -8.99
C ALA A 73 -10.98 -11.78 -8.14
N TYR A 74 -9.80 -11.33 -7.69
CA TYR A 74 -9.66 -10.07 -6.97
C TYR A 74 -10.15 -8.85 -7.77
N ALA A 75 -9.70 -8.70 -9.03
CA ALA A 75 -10.08 -7.56 -9.88
C ALA A 75 -11.58 -7.61 -10.22
N ARG A 76 -12.12 -8.81 -10.49
CA ARG A 76 -13.57 -8.98 -10.71
C ARG A 76 -14.37 -8.61 -9.47
N GLY A 77 -13.98 -9.10 -8.29
CA GLY A 77 -14.65 -8.79 -7.03
C GLY A 77 -14.64 -7.29 -6.72
N LYS A 78 -13.51 -6.60 -6.93
CA LYS A 78 -13.45 -5.14 -6.77
C LYS A 78 -14.36 -4.41 -7.74
N ALA A 79 -14.35 -4.75 -9.03
CA ALA A 79 -15.23 -4.13 -10.03
C ALA A 79 -16.72 -4.33 -9.71
N GLN A 80 -17.13 -5.54 -9.33
CA GLN A 80 -18.50 -5.82 -8.91
C GLN A 80 -18.89 -5.07 -7.65
N GLY A 81 -17.98 -4.98 -6.67
CA GLY A 81 -18.20 -4.25 -5.42
C GLY A 81 -18.47 -2.76 -5.67
N GLU A 82 -17.63 -2.11 -6.47
CA GLU A 82 -17.84 -0.71 -6.86
C GLU A 82 -19.19 -0.50 -7.54
N GLN A 83 -19.54 -1.35 -8.50
CA GLN A 83 -20.78 -1.28 -9.23
C GLN A 83 -22.00 -1.38 -8.31
N LYS A 84 -21.99 -2.35 -7.38
CA LYS A 84 -23.08 -2.56 -6.43
C LYS A 84 -23.15 -1.48 -5.35
N VAL A 85 -21.99 -0.96 -4.91
CA VAL A 85 -21.94 0.17 -3.97
C VAL A 85 -22.58 1.40 -4.60
N LEU A 86 -22.16 1.80 -5.80
CA LEU A 86 -22.69 2.98 -6.49
C LEU A 86 -24.16 2.82 -6.88
N ALA A 87 -24.62 1.59 -7.17
CA ALA A 87 -26.03 1.33 -7.42
C ALA A 87 -26.89 1.48 -6.14
N ALA A 88 -26.38 1.06 -4.97
CA ALA A 88 -27.08 1.13 -3.70
C ALA A 88 -26.97 2.49 -2.99
N PHE A 89 -25.82 3.15 -3.14
CA PHE A 89 -25.50 4.44 -2.55
C PHE A 89 -24.83 5.33 -3.61
N PRO A 90 -25.61 5.97 -4.50
CA PRO A 90 -25.05 6.74 -5.63
C PRO A 90 -24.08 7.86 -5.24
N GLU A 91 -24.21 8.41 -4.03
CA GLU A 91 -23.33 9.43 -3.47
C GLU A 91 -22.11 8.81 -2.74
N ALA A 92 -21.85 7.51 -2.88
CA ALA A 92 -20.64 6.92 -2.30
C ALA A 92 -19.39 7.43 -3.01
N THR A 93 -18.33 7.68 -2.24
CA THR A 93 -16.99 7.94 -2.79
C THR A 93 -16.25 6.63 -2.95
N VAL A 94 -15.71 6.37 -4.13
CA VAL A 94 -14.88 5.20 -4.40
C VAL A 94 -13.42 5.63 -4.46
N LEU A 95 -12.58 5.03 -3.61
CA LEU A 95 -11.15 5.24 -3.61
C LEU A 95 -10.45 3.98 -4.18
N ARG A 96 -9.64 4.15 -5.21
CA ARG A 96 -8.82 3.11 -5.84
C ARG A 96 -7.35 3.35 -5.54
N PRO A 97 -6.84 2.95 -4.38
CA PRO A 97 -5.41 3.07 -4.11
C PRO A 97 -4.61 2.10 -4.99
N SER A 98 -3.40 2.51 -5.34
CA SER A 98 -2.34 1.61 -5.79
C SER A 98 -1.88 0.73 -4.63
N ILE A 99 -0.73 0.06 -4.75
CA ILE A 99 -0.19 -0.75 -3.66
C ILE A 99 0.11 0.16 -2.47
N VAL A 100 -0.63 -0.07 -1.39
CA VAL A 100 -0.50 0.72 -0.15
C VAL A 100 0.74 0.26 0.61
N PHE A 101 1.58 1.20 0.99
CA PHE A 101 2.74 0.93 1.81
C PHE A 101 2.68 1.64 3.17
N GLY A 102 3.31 1.04 4.17
CA GLY A 102 3.37 1.55 5.53
C GLY A 102 4.43 0.83 6.34
N LYS A 103 4.62 1.23 7.59
CA LYS A 103 5.64 0.64 8.47
C LYS A 103 5.52 -0.89 8.60
N ASP A 104 4.29 -1.38 8.69
CA ASP A 104 3.98 -2.79 8.95
C ASP A 104 3.25 -3.46 7.78
N ASP A 105 3.40 -2.91 6.54
CA ASP A 105 2.85 -3.50 5.33
C ASP A 105 3.51 -4.84 5.00
N ASN A 106 2.77 -5.69 4.27
CA ASN A 106 3.29 -6.99 3.87
C ASN A 106 4.21 -6.91 2.64
N PHE A 107 4.04 -5.91 1.78
CA PHE A 107 4.73 -5.83 0.50
C PHE A 107 6.21 -5.49 0.65
N LEU A 108 6.52 -4.30 1.22
CA LEU A 108 7.91 -3.88 1.42
C LEU A 108 8.65 -4.76 2.43
N ASN A 109 7.95 -5.22 3.47
CA ASN A 109 8.54 -6.07 4.49
C ASN A 109 8.88 -7.48 3.98
N MET A 110 8.04 -8.06 3.11
CA MET A 110 8.35 -9.33 2.45
C MET A 110 9.63 -9.22 1.62
N PHE A 111 9.74 -8.20 0.76
CA PHE A 111 10.97 -7.98 -0.01
C PHE A 111 12.16 -7.64 0.89
N GLY A 112 11.94 -6.87 1.96
CA GLY A 112 12.96 -6.59 2.96
C GLY A 112 13.56 -7.85 3.57
N GLN A 113 12.75 -8.82 3.96
CA GLN A 113 13.18 -10.12 4.47
C GLN A 113 13.90 -10.95 3.42
N MET A 114 13.35 -11.05 2.21
CA MET A 114 13.96 -11.80 1.12
C MET A 114 15.36 -11.26 0.78
N ILE A 115 15.51 -9.94 0.70
CA ILE A 115 16.78 -9.27 0.45
C ILE A 115 17.78 -9.46 1.60
N GLU A 116 17.30 -9.56 2.82
CA GLU A 116 18.13 -9.90 3.97
C GLU A 116 18.71 -11.30 3.86
N MET A 117 17.89 -12.28 3.49
CA MET A 117 18.24 -13.72 3.53
C MET A 117 19.08 -14.17 2.33
N ALA A 118 18.84 -13.64 1.13
CA ALA A 118 19.42 -14.17 -0.10
C ALA A 118 20.42 -13.20 -0.76
N PRO A 119 21.59 -13.70 -1.26
CA PRO A 119 22.57 -12.88 -1.96
C PRO A 119 22.13 -12.50 -3.38
N ALA A 120 21.23 -13.27 -3.97
CA ALA A 120 20.62 -13.04 -5.27
C ALA A 120 19.11 -13.35 -5.21
N LEU A 121 18.30 -12.52 -5.87
CA LEU A 121 16.85 -12.66 -5.86
C LEU A 121 16.27 -12.60 -7.26
N PRO A 122 15.32 -13.50 -7.60
CA PRO A 122 14.52 -13.35 -8.80
C PRO A 122 13.53 -12.18 -8.62
N VAL A 123 13.41 -11.34 -9.64
CA VAL A 123 12.42 -10.27 -9.69
C VAL A 123 11.39 -10.62 -10.75
N PHE A 124 10.16 -10.87 -10.31
CA PHE A 124 9.02 -11.14 -11.17
C PHE A 124 8.38 -9.83 -11.63
N GLY A 125 8.06 -9.73 -12.92
CA GLY A 125 7.55 -8.50 -13.51
C GLY A 125 8.50 -7.31 -13.33
N PRO A 126 9.82 -7.42 -13.64
CA PRO A 126 10.81 -6.40 -13.31
C PRO A 126 10.49 -5.04 -13.89
N LYS A 127 9.72 -4.99 -14.99
CA LYS A 127 9.31 -3.78 -15.68
C LYS A 127 7.89 -3.30 -15.31
N ALA A 128 7.18 -4.03 -14.43
CA ALA A 128 5.86 -3.62 -13.98
C ALA A 128 5.99 -2.29 -13.20
N GLU A 129 5.32 -1.26 -13.67
CA GLU A 129 5.32 0.06 -13.04
C GLU A 129 4.30 0.10 -11.89
N LEU A 130 4.75 0.52 -10.74
CA LEU A 130 3.95 0.65 -9.53
C LEU A 130 4.04 2.08 -9.02
N GLN A 131 2.92 2.62 -8.60
CA GLN A 131 2.81 3.97 -8.05
C GLN A 131 2.40 3.86 -6.58
N LEU A 132 3.35 3.37 -5.76
CA LEU A 132 3.10 3.05 -4.35
C LEU A 132 2.54 4.26 -3.59
N VAL A 133 1.52 4.03 -2.77
CA VAL A 133 0.81 5.07 -2.01
C VAL A 133 0.97 4.86 -0.51
N TYR A 134 1.23 5.93 0.24
CA TYR A 134 1.39 5.87 1.68
C TYR A 134 0.04 5.68 2.39
N ALA A 135 0.00 4.79 3.37
CA ALA A 135 -1.24 4.42 4.06
C ALA A 135 -1.93 5.60 4.76
N GLU A 136 -1.16 6.55 5.33
CA GLU A 136 -1.75 7.73 5.98
C GLU A 136 -2.31 8.71 4.95
N ASP A 137 -1.74 8.81 3.74
CA ASP A 137 -2.31 9.64 2.67
C ASP A 137 -3.66 9.06 2.20
N VAL A 138 -3.80 7.73 2.16
CA VAL A 138 -5.09 7.08 1.89
C VAL A 138 -6.09 7.35 3.01
N ALA A 139 -5.66 7.31 4.27
CA ALA A 139 -6.51 7.63 5.42
C ALA A 139 -6.96 9.11 5.40
N GLU A 140 -6.07 10.02 5.02
CA GLU A 140 -6.40 11.43 4.81
C GLU A 140 -7.44 11.59 3.69
N ALA A 141 -7.29 10.90 2.57
CA ALA A 141 -8.28 10.89 1.48
C ALA A 141 -9.67 10.42 1.93
N ILE A 142 -9.73 9.37 2.77
CA ILE A 142 -10.98 8.91 3.36
C ILE A 142 -11.59 10.01 4.22
N THR A 143 -10.80 10.66 5.05
CA THR A 143 -11.26 11.73 5.96
C THR A 143 -11.83 12.91 5.18
N VAL A 144 -11.09 13.41 4.18
CA VAL A 144 -11.53 14.52 3.31
C VAL A 144 -12.84 14.17 2.59
N ALA A 145 -12.96 12.94 2.07
CA ALA A 145 -14.17 12.48 1.38
C ALA A 145 -15.39 12.45 2.31
N LEU A 146 -15.20 12.09 3.60
CA LEU A 146 -16.28 12.06 4.59
C LEU A 146 -16.64 13.45 5.13
N GLU A 147 -15.67 14.35 5.25
CA GLU A 147 -15.91 15.73 5.71
C GLU A 147 -16.69 16.56 4.69
N LYS A 148 -16.56 16.23 3.41
CA LYS A 148 -17.21 16.94 2.31
C LYS A 148 -17.98 16.00 1.36
N PRO A 149 -18.98 15.26 1.86
CA PRO A 149 -19.67 14.25 1.06
C PRO A 149 -20.41 14.85 -0.14
N ALA A 150 -20.83 16.10 -0.09
CA ALA A 150 -21.47 16.79 -1.21
C ALA A 150 -20.50 17.10 -2.37
N GLU A 151 -19.19 17.25 -2.10
CA GLU A 151 -18.15 17.56 -3.09
C GLU A 151 -17.55 16.30 -3.69
N HIS A 152 -17.35 15.28 -2.85
CA HIS A 152 -16.61 14.06 -3.20
C HIS A 152 -17.52 12.86 -3.48
N GLY A 153 -18.79 12.92 -3.09
CA GLY A 153 -19.76 11.85 -3.30
C GLY A 153 -20.05 11.60 -4.78
N GLY A 154 -20.27 10.33 -5.13
CA GLY A 154 -20.51 9.89 -6.51
C GLY A 154 -19.27 9.88 -7.41
N HIS A 155 -18.08 10.13 -6.85
CA HIS A 155 -16.85 10.18 -7.63
C HIS A 155 -15.90 9.02 -7.31
N ILE A 156 -15.09 8.69 -8.31
CA ILE A 156 -14.02 7.69 -8.22
C ILE A 156 -12.69 8.43 -8.20
N TYR A 157 -11.81 8.05 -7.28
CA TYR A 157 -10.46 8.60 -7.12
C TYR A 157 -9.43 7.49 -7.26
N GLU A 158 -8.45 7.64 -8.16
CA GLU A 158 -7.27 6.80 -8.24
C GLU A 158 -6.15 7.40 -7.40
N LEU A 159 -5.72 6.67 -6.37
CA LEU A 159 -4.76 7.15 -5.39
C LEU A 159 -3.39 6.50 -5.64
N GLY A 160 -2.55 7.18 -6.41
CA GLY A 160 -1.15 6.82 -6.62
C GLY A 160 -0.22 7.77 -5.88
N GLY A 161 0.91 7.26 -5.38
CA GLY A 161 1.96 8.11 -4.84
C GLY A 161 2.64 8.97 -5.90
N PRO A 162 3.59 9.85 -5.51
CA PRO A 162 4.19 10.81 -6.45
C PRO A 162 5.20 10.16 -7.41
N GLU A 163 5.65 8.93 -7.15
CA GLU A 163 6.70 8.26 -7.93
C GLU A 163 6.14 7.03 -8.67
N ARG A 164 6.47 6.91 -9.95
CA ARG A 164 6.30 5.67 -10.72
C ARG A 164 7.61 4.91 -10.70
N LEU A 165 7.60 3.72 -10.12
CA LEU A 165 8.78 2.87 -9.95
C LEU A 165 8.52 1.50 -10.53
N THR A 166 9.51 0.94 -11.21
CA THR A 166 9.46 -0.46 -11.62
C THR A 166 9.63 -1.38 -10.40
N MET A 167 9.15 -2.61 -10.50
CA MET A 167 9.38 -3.63 -9.49
C MET A 167 10.87 -3.84 -9.21
N LEU A 168 11.73 -3.74 -10.23
CA LEU A 168 13.18 -3.83 -10.06
C LEU A 168 13.72 -2.67 -9.23
N GLU A 169 13.37 -1.42 -9.58
CA GLU A 169 13.81 -0.22 -8.84
C GLU A 169 13.37 -0.24 -7.38
N ILE A 170 12.15 -0.73 -7.10
CA ILE A 170 11.67 -0.89 -5.71
C ILE A 170 12.59 -1.84 -4.93
N ASN A 171 12.93 -3.01 -5.51
CA ASN A 171 13.82 -3.96 -4.86
C ASN A 171 15.24 -3.40 -4.67
N GLU A 172 15.76 -2.66 -5.64
CA GLU A 172 17.06 -1.99 -5.55
C GLU A 172 17.06 -0.92 -4.45
N ARG A 173 16.01 -0.11 -4.35
CA ARG A 173 15.85 0.89 -3.28
C ARG A 173 15.77 0.23 -1.89
N ILE A 174 15.03 -0.88 -1.76
CA ILE A 174 14.97 -1.64 -0.49
C ILE A 174 16.36 -2.17 -0.11
N ALA A 175 17.10 -2.75 -1.05
CA ALA A 175 18.46 -3.24 -0.80
C ALA A 175 19.41 -2.13 -0.39
N ALA A 176 19.36 -0.98 -1.08
CA ALA A 176 20.15 0.20 -0.76
C ALA A 176 19.84 0.73 0.66
N ALA A 177 18.55 0.83 1.01
CA ALA A 177 18.10 1.24 2.35
C ALA A 177 18.53 0.29 3.46
N GLN A 178 18.72 -1.01 3.15
CA GLN A 178 19.31 -1.99 4.05
C GLN A 178 20.84 -1.94 4.11
N GLY A 179 21.50 -1.15 3.24
CA GLY A 179 22.94 -1.14 3.09
C GLY A 179 23.50 -2.45 2.53
N ARG A 180 22.70 -3.14 1.69
CA ARG A 180 23.06 -4.44 1.11
C ARG A 180 23.26 -4.34 -0.40
N LYS A 181 24.34 -4.90 -0.90
CA LYS A 181 24.54 -5.12 -2.35
C LYS A 181 24.00 -6.49 -2.69
N ARG A 182 22.97 -6.55 -3.54
CA ARG A 182 22.30 -7.80 -3.98
C ARG A 182 22.28 -7.87 -5.49
N ARG A 183 22.29 -9.11 -6.00
CA ARG A 183 22.10 -9.36 -7.43
C ARG A 183 20.62 -9.61 -7.68
N PHE A 184 19.99 -8.79 -8.49
CA PHE A 184 18.61 -8.98 -8.93
C PHE A 184 18.61 -9.64 -10.30
N ILE A 185 17.85 -10.74 -10.44
CA ILE A 185 17.73 -11.51 -11.66
C ILE A 185 16.35 -11.25 -12.24
N ALA A 186 16.30 -10.42 -13.30
CA ALA A 186 15.06 -10.13 -14.00
C ALA A 186 14.48 -11.41 -14.62
N MET A 187 13.30 -11.81 -14.16
CA MET A 187 12.62 -13.01 -14.65
C MET A 187 11.77 -12.66 -15.88
N PRO A 188 11.94 -13.40 -17.00
CA PRO A 188 11.05 -13.27 -18.14
C PRO A 188 9.59 -13.56 -17.77
N ASP A 189 8.63 -12.90 -18.44
CA ASP A 189 7.19 -13.07 -18.19
C ASP A 189 6.73 -14.53 -18.26
N SER A 190 7.26 -15.30 -19.22
CA SER A 190 6.93 -16.72 -19.38
C SER A 190 7.32 -17.55 -18.17
N LEU A 191 8.51 -17.32 -17.62
CA LEU A 191 8.97 -17.99 -16.41
C LEU A 191 8.24 -17.48 -15.18
N SER A 192 7.92 -16.19 -15.11
CA SER A 192 7.13 -15.59 -14.02
C SER A 192 5.73 -16.21 -13.97
N ALA A 193 5.07 -16.38 -15.12
CA ALA A 193 3.77 -17.03 -15.20
C ALA A 193 3.78 -18.50 -14.80
N LEU A 194 4.84 -19.24 -15.20
CA LEU A 194 5.04 -20.64 -14.79
C LEU A 194 5.27 -20.74 -13.28
N PHE A 195 6.11 -19.88 -12.72
CA PHE A 195 6.43 -19.86 -11.31
C PHE A 195 5.20 -19.56 -10.44
N ALA A 196 4.36 -18.57 -10.85
CA ALA A 196 3.11 -18.24 -10.18
C ALA A 196 2.08 -19.38 -10.15
N GLY A 197 2.28 -20.43 -10.93
CA GLY A 197 1.42 -21.63 -10.95
C GLY A 197 1.87 -22.76 -10.04
N LEU A 198 3.06 -22.67 -9.44
CA LEU A 198 3.61 -23.74 -8.62
C LEU A 198 3.17 -23.61 -7.16
N PRO A 199 2.93 -24.71 -6.44
CA PRO A 199 2.68 -24.67 -4.99
C PRO A 199 3.95 -24.18 -4.27
N LEU A 200 3.76 -23.49 -3.13
CA LEU A 200 4.82 -22.94 -2.27
C LEU A 200 5.60 -21.75 -2.87
N THR A 201 5.14 -21.17 -3.97
CA THR A 201 5.71 -19.90 -4.46
C THR A 201 5.13 -18.71 -3.70
N PRO A 202 5.90 -17.64 -3.51
CA PRO A 202 5.43 -16.44 -2.79
C PRO A 202 4.38 -15.63 -3.56
N MET A 203 4.06 -16.02 -4.80
CA MET A 203 3.13 -15.30 -5.67
C MET A 203 2.15 -16.28 -6.34
N SER A 204 0.85 -16.02 -6.18
CA SER A 204 -0.21 -16.77 -6.85
C SER A 204 -0.39 -16.34 -8.32
N ARG A 205 -1.12 -17.15 -9.11
CA ARG A 205 -1.50 -16.79 -10.49
C ARG A 205 -2.33 -15.50 -10.55
N ASP A 206 -3.22 -15.31 -9.58
CA ASP A 206 -4.03 -14.09 -9.48
C ASP A 206 -3.15 -12.88 -9.20
N GLN A 207 -2.19 -13.00 -8.27
CA GLN A 207 -1.24 -11.93 -7.97
C GLN A 207 -0.34 -11.60 -9.16
N TRP A 208 0.09 -12.60 -9.94
CA TRP A 208 0.82 -12.37 -11.19
C TRP A 208 -0.03 -11.61 -12.23
N THR A 209 -1.30 -12.01 -12.38
CA THR A 209 -2.24 -11.35 -13.30
C THR A 209 -2.46 -9.88 -12.93
N LEU A 210 -2.47 -9.56 -11.63
CA LEU A 210 -2.59 -8.19 -11.12
C LEU A 210 -1.29 -7.39 -11.25
N LEU A 211 -0.14 -8.04 -11.04
CA LEU A 211 1.17 -7.38 -11.09
C LEU A 211 1.59 -7.01 -12.51
N LYS A 212 1.31 -7.89 -13.48
CA LYS A 212 1.81 -7.76 -14.86
C LYS A 212 1.46 -6.42 -15.54
N PRO A 213 0.22 -5.89 -15.46
CA PRO A 213 -0.12 -4.59 -16.03
C PRO A 213 0.45 -3.40 -15.26
N GLY A 214 0.99 -3.64 -14.05
CA GLY A 214 1.39 -2.59 -13.13
C GLY A 214 0.21 -2.05 -12.30
N SER A 215 0.48 -1.01 -11.51
CA SER A 215 -0.52 -0.33 -10.68
C SER A 215 -0.21 1.17 -10.62
N THR A 216 -0.68 1.88 -11.63
CA THR A 216 -0.48 3.33 -11.78
C THR A 216 -1.82 4.01 -12.08
N VAL A 217 -1.95 5.28 -11.74
CA VAL A 217 -3.14 6.06 -12.07
C VAL A 217 -3.32 6.13 -13.59
N SER A 218 -4.56 5.95 -14.04
CA SER A 218 -4.92 5.93 -15.48
C SER A 218 -5.00 7.31 -16.10
N GLY A 219 -5.30 8.33 -15.29
CA GLY A 219 -5.63 9.68 -15.74
C GLY A 219 -7.10 9.87 -16.16
N GLU A 220 -7.94 8.84 -16.03
CA GLU A 220 -9.38 8.89 -16.36
C GLU A 220 -10.26 9.32 -15.18
N HIS A 221 -9.72 9.20 -13.95
CA HIS A 221 -10.42 9.49 -12.72
C HIS A 221 -9.73 10.60 -11.92
N ARG A 222 -10.43 11.15 -10.93
CA ARG A 222 -9.86 12.10 -9.97
C ARG A 222 -8.73 11.45 -9.21
N THR A 223 -7.84 12.27 -8.63
CA THR A 223 -6.63 11.84 -7.91
C THR A 223 -6.55 12.54 -6.55
N PHE A 224 -5.42 12.48 -5.88
CA PHE A 224 -5.14 13.27 -4.68
C PHE A 224 -5.24 14.79 -4.89
N ALA A 225 -4.99 15.27 -6.12
CA ALA A 225 -5.02 16.70 -6.41
C ALA A 225 -6.41 17.30 -6.16
N GLU A 226 -7.49 16.59 -6.55
CA GLU A 226 -8.85 17.03 -6.33
C GLU A 226 -9.32 16.89 -4.87
N LEU A 227 -8.57 16.16 -4.05
CA LEU A 227 -8.74 16.09 -2.59
C LEU A 227 -7.90 17.13 -1.85
N GLY A 228 -7.03 17.88 -2.56
CA GLY A 228 -6.11 18.84 -1.95
C GLY A 228 -4.98 18.20 -1.15
N ILE A 229 -4.64 16.96 -1.43
CA ILE A 229 -3.62 16.17 -0.71
C ILE A 229 -2.37 16.04 -1.56
N GLU A 230 -1.19 16.31 -0.96
CA GLU A 230 0.10 16.06 -1.57
C GLU A 230 0.66 14.71 -1.07
N PRO A 231 0.66 13.66 -1.93
CA PRO A 231 1.07 12.34 -1.49
C PRO A 231 2.57 12.25 -1.24
N LYS A 232 2.94 11.50 -0.18
CA LYS A 232 4.32 11.39 0.30
C LYS A 232 5.11 10.32 -0.47
N PRO A 233 6.36 10.61 -0.89
CA PRO A 233 7.19 9.65 -1.61
C PRO A 233 7.72 8.55 -0.70
N LEU A 234 7.96 7.36 -1.28
CA LEU A 234 8.52 6.20 -0.60
C LEU A 234 9.84 6.51 0.12
N GLY A 235 10.68 7.34 -0.50
CA GLY A 235 12.01 7.69 0.02
C GLY A 235 12.01 8.32 1.41
N LEU A 236 10.93 9.01 1.81
CA LEU A 236 10.83 9.60 3.15
C LEU A 236 10.86 8.57 4.30
N PHE A 237 10.45 7.35 4.03
CA PHE A 237 10.21 6.34 5.07
C PHE A 237 11.15 5.14 4.97
N LEU A 238 11.59 4.81 3.77
CA LEU A 238 12.24 3.55 3.45
C LEU A 238 13.49 3.31 4.30
N ASP A 239 14.36 4.30 4.42
CA ASP A 239 15.59 4.20 5.22
C ASP A 239 15.32 3.88 6.69
N LYS A 240 14.31 4.54 7.28
CA LYS A 240 13.94 4.34 8.67
C LYS A 240 13.35 2.96 8.90
N TRP A 241 12.45 2.51 8.01
CA TRP A 241 11.75 1.24 8.18
C TRP A 241 12.62 0.03 7.84
N MET A 242 13.52 0.15 6.86
CA MET A 242 14.45 -0.91 6.49
C MET A 242 15.63 -1.06 7.46
N THR A 243 15.78 -0.16 8.43
CA THR A 243 16.81 -0.26 9.49
C THR A 243 16.75 -1.60 10.24
N ARG A 244 15.55 -2.17 10.47
CA ARG A 244 15.37 -3.46 11.14
C ARG A 244 16.01 -4.66 10.39
N PHE A 245 16.18 -4.55 9.08
CA PHE A 245 16.79 -5.56 8.21
C PHE A 245 18.28 -5.32 7.96
N ARG A 246 18.87 -4.26 8.52
CA ARG A 246 20.31 -4.00 8.44
C ARG A 246 21.10 -4.97 9.30
N ARG A 247 22.31 -5.36 8.86
CA ARG A 247 23.14 -6.35 9.56
C ARG A 247 23.38 -6.04 11.05
N PHE A 248 23.42 -4.75 11.40
CA PHE A 248 23.63 -4.27 12.77
C PHE A 248 22.49 -3.37 13.25
N GLY A 249 21.29 -3.53 12.65
CA GLY A 249 20.13 -2.71 12.96
C GLY A 249 20.41 -1.22 12.82
N ARG A 250 19.89 -0.41 13.74
CA ARG A 250 20.10 1.05 13.76
C ARG A 250 21.55 1.49 13.96
N PHE A 251 22.41 0.62 14.45
CA PHE A 251 23.83 0.91 14.69
C PHE A 251 24.73 0.59 13.49
N GLY A 252 24.19 0.00 12.43
CA GLY A 252 24.95 -0.45 11.26
C GLY A 252 25.72 0.65 10.55
N LEU A 253 25.14 1.84 10.42
CA LEU A 253 25.79 2.97 9.77
C LEU A 253 26.96 3.53 10.61
N SER A 254 26.81 3.58 11.93
CA SER A 254 27.91 4.03 12.82
C SER A 254 29.04 3.01 12.84
N THR A 255 28.73 1.71 12.83
CA THR A 255 29.75 0.65 12.79
C THR A 255 30.50 0.64 11.46
N GLN A 256 29.82 0.82 10.34
CA GLN A 256 30.45 0.90 9.02
C GLN A 256 31.32 2.16 8.91
N ARG A 257 30.80 3.32 9.33
CA ARG A 257 31.53 4.59 9.35
C ARG A 257 32.77 4.52 10.26
N ASN A 258 32.66 3.83 11.40
CA ASN A 258 33.79 3.63 12.29
C ASN A 258 34.85 2.71 11.68
N LYS A 259 34.49 1.64 10.97
CA LYS A 259 35.42 0.81 10.21
C LYS A 259 36.13 1.57 9.08
N GLU A 260 35.40 2.40 8.35
CA GLU A 260 36.00 3.26 7.30
C GLU A 260 36.96 4.31 7.90
N ARG A 261 36.63 4.85 9.08
CA ARG A 261 37.49 5.77 9.80
C ARG A 261 38.74 5.07 10.33
N GLU A 262 38.58 3.88 10.91
CA GLU A 262 39.68 3.04 11.38
C GLU A 262 40.63 2.68 10.23
N ALA A 263 40.10 2.31 9.07
CA ALA A 263 40.87 2.04 7.85
C ALA A 263 41.64 3.29 7.35
N ARG A 264 41.24 4.50 7.73
CA ARG A 264 41.89 5.78 7.44
C ARG A 264 42.74 6.31 8.60
N GLY A 265 42.88 5.51 9.68
CA GLY A 265 43.65 5.93 10.86
C GLY A 265 42.94 7.01 11.71
N LEU A 266 41.64 7.19 11.56
CA LEU A 266 40.87 8.20 12.29
C LEU A 266 40.14 7.55 13.49
N PRO A 267 39.99 8.26 14.62
CA PRO A 267 39.28 7.73 15.79
C PRO A 267 37.81 7.46 15.49
N PRO A 268 37.19 6.43 16.13
CA PRO A 268 35.78 6.13 15.96
C PRO A 268 34.88 7.28 16.47
N VAL A 269 33.73 7.45 15.82
CA VAL A 269 32.69 8.39 16.32
C VAL A 269 31.94 7.71 17.47
N PRO A 270 31.74 8.37 18.62
CA PRO A 270 31.00 7.80 19.74
C PRO A 270 29.59 7.38 19.29
N THR A 271 29.20 6.14 19.63
CA THR A 271 27.83 5.62 19.47
C THR A 271 27.06 5.89 20.75
N GLY A 272 26.44 7.07 20.87
CA GLY A 272 25.60 7.42 22.03
C GLY A 272 24.62 8.53 21.67
N ALA A 273 23.40 8.44 22.21
CA ALA A 273 22.42 9.52 22.21
C ALA A 273 23.01 10.69 23.02
N GLY A 274 23.42 11.77 22.36
CA GLY A 274 23.96 12.95 23.04
C GLY A 274 25.04 13.71 22.27
N ALA A 275 25.22 13.47 20.98
CA ALA A 275 26.06 14.36 20.18
C ALA A 275 25.23 15.60 19.79
N GLU A 276 25.27 16.62 20.65
CA GLU A 276 24.96 18.00 20.25
C GLU A 276 25.79 18.35 19.00
N GLN A 277 25.12 18.80 17.97
CA GLN A 277 25.79 19.39 16.81
C GLN A 277 26.53 20.66 17.31
N PRO A 278 27.79 20.84 17.01
CA PRO A 278 28.44 22.13 17.26
C PRO A 278 27.70 23.17 16.39
N VAL A 279 27.14 24.17 17.04
CA VAL A 279 26.58 25.36 16.41
C VAL A 279 27.77 26.06 15.69
N PRO A 280 27.73 26.29 14.38
CA PRO A 280 28.74 27.06 13.70
C PRO A 280 28.50 28.55 13.99
N GLY A 281 29.43 29.19 14.69
CA GLY A 281 29.55 30.64 14.72
C GLY A 281 29.27 31.31 16.05
N SER A 282 30.28 31.37 16.89
CA SER A 282 30.53 32.52 17.80
C SER A 282 32.01 32.62 18.09
N ASP A 283 32.81 33.02 17.07
CA ASP A 283 34.09 33.63 17.28
C ASP A 283 34.14 34.85 16.39
N ALA A 284 33.75 35.98 16.93
CA ALA A 284 34.15 37.33 16.55
C ALA A 284 33.78 38.28 17.68
N GLU A 285 34.80 38.63 18.42
CA GLU A 285 35.19 39.72 19.30
C GLU A 285 35.33 39.40 20.74
#